data_b7a739bae9abe71b4603602a92d9842e
#
_entry.id   b7a739bae9abe71b4603602a92d9842e
#
_cell.length_a   1.000
_cell.length_b   1.000
_cell.length_c   1.000
_cell.angle_alpha   90.00
_cell.angle_beta   90.00
_cell.angle_gamma   90.00
#
_symmetry.space_group_name_H-M   'P 1'
#
loop_
_entity.id
_entity.type
_entity.pdbx_description
1 polymer ?
#
loop_
_entity_poly.entity_id
_entity_poly.type
_entity_poly.pdbx_seq_one_letter_code
_entity_poly.pdbx_strand_id
1 'polypeptide(L)'
;MIDIKGITKSFGSLQVLKGIDLHIEKGEVVSIVGPSGAGKTTLLQIIGTLDKPDGGEITIDGTDVRKLSSKRLSEFRNKRIGFVFQFHQLLPEFTAVENVMLPALIAGASKGEAKKRAMELLDFMGLSKGINNGKI
;
A
#
# COMPACT_ATOMS: atom_id res chain seq x y z
N MET A 1 -11.34 -8.87 3.10
CA MET A 1 -10.89 -10.19 3.58
C MET A 1 -9.53 -10.51 2.98
N ILE A 2 -8.57 -10.93 3.81
CA ILE A 2 -7.21 -11.29 3.39
C ILE A 2 -6.90 -12.69 3.92
N ASP A 3 -6.46 -13.58 3.03
CA ASP A 3 -6.02 -14.93 3.36
C ASP A 3 -4.56 -15.11 2.95
N ILE A 4 -3.74 -15.54 3.88
CA ILE A 4 -2.31 -15.82 3.69
C ILE A 4 -2.04 -17.23 4.18
N LYS A 5 -1.38 -18.04 3.35
CA LYS A 5 -1.03 -19.42 3.68
C LYS A 5 0.42 -19.71 3.36
N GLY A 6 1.17 -20.14 4.37
CA GLY A 6 2.54 -20.62 4.25
C GLY A 6 3.51 -19.60 3.66
N ILE A 7 3.35 -18.31 3.94
CA ILE A 7 4.23 -17.26 3.37
C ILE A 7 5.64 -17.40 3.89
N THR A 8 6.57 -17.54 2.95
CA THR A 8 8.02 -17.57 3.22
C THR A 8 8.71 -16.41 2.51
N LYS A 9 9.77 -15.90 3.15
CA LYS A 9 10.65 -14.89 2.58
C LYS A 9 12.05 -14.98 3.16
N SER A 10 13.04 -14.96 2.27
CA SER A 10 14.46 -14.95 2.65
C SER A 10 15.18 -13.78 1.97
N PHE A 11 16.22 -13.29 2.62
CA PHE A 11 17.18 -12.32 2.06
C PHE A 11 18.57 -12.95 2.20
N GLY A 12 19.10 -13.45 1.09
CA GLY A 12 20.31 -14.27 1.10
C GLY A 12 20.11 -15.54 1.93
N SER A 13 20.97 -15.77 2.91
CA SER A 13 20.88 -16.92 3.82
C SER A 13 19.90 -16.70 4.99
N LEU A 14 19.40 -15.50 5.20
CA LEU A 14 18.50 -15.16 6.30
C LEU A 14 17.03 -15.40 5.91
N GLN A 15 16.41 -16.43 6.47
CA GLN A 15 14.97 -16.65 6.35
C GLN A 15 14.21 -15.77 7.35
N VAL A 16 13.51 -14.75 6.84
CA VAL A 16 12.79 -13.76 7.63
C VAL A 16 11.36 -14.20 7.92
N LEU A 17 10.65 -14.74 6.92
CA LEU A 17 9.33 -15.33 7.10
C LEU A 17 9.40 -16.84 6.88
N LYS A 18 8.86 -17.61 7.84
CA LYS A 18 9.05 -19.05 7.95
C LYS A 18 7.73 -19.83 7.84
N GLY A 19 6.88 -19.47 6.89
CA GLY A 19 5.59 -20.13 6.72
C GLY A 19 4.51 -19.45 7.58
N ILE A 20 4.19 -18.19 7.27
CA ILE A 20 3.17 -17.42 7.98
C ILE A 20 1.80 -17.71 7.41
N ASP A 21 0.86 -18.07 8.29
CA ASP A 21 -0.56 -18.15 8.00
C ASP A 21 -1.29 -17.00 8.71
N LEU A 22 -2.19 -16.31 8.02
CA LEU A 22 -2.96 -15.22 8.59
C LEU A 22 -4.28 -15.09 7.83
N HIS A 23 -5.36 -14.97 8.57
CA HIS A 23 -6.67 -14.63 8.04
C HIS A 23 -7.17 -13.33 8.65
N ILE A 24 -7.68 -12.42 7.82
CA ILE A 24 -8.24 -11.13 8.26
C ILE A 24 -9.62 -10.98 7.61
N GLU A 25 -10.64 -10.87 8.44
CA GLU A 25 -12.01 -10.63 7.99
C GLU A 25 -12.21 -9.20 7.48
N LYS A 26 -13.28 -9.03 6.72
CA LYS A 26 -13.67 -7.70 6.25
C LYS A 26 -14.11 -6.82 7.44
N GLY A 27 -13.48 -5.66 7.58
CA GLY A 27 -13.77 -4.70 8.66
C GLY A 27 -12.97 -4.97 9.94
N GLU A 28 -12.15 -6.01 9.97
CA GLU A 28 -11.28 -6.32 11.09
C GLU A 28 -10.08 -5.37 11.15
N VAL A 29 -9.64 -5.06 12.36
CA VAL A 29 -8.39 -4.34 12.65
C VAL A 29 -7.42 -5.29 13.31
N VAL A 30 -6.29 -5.53 12.67
CA VAL A 30 -5.27 -6.47 13.12
C VAL A 30 -3.97 -5.74 13.45
N SER A 31 -3.34 -6.12 14.55
CA SER A 31 -2.03 -5.63 14.96
C SER A 31 -0.98 -6.73 14.84
N ILE A 32 0.12 -6.45 14.12
CA ILE A 32 1.26 -7.37 14.00
C ILE A 32 2.33 -6.92 14.99
N VAL A 33 2.57 -7.72 16.02
CA VAL A 33 3.52 -7.43 17.08
C VAL A 33 4.72 -8.38 17.03
N GLY A 34 5.86 -7.95 17.59
CA GLY A 34 7.07 -8.76 17.65
C GLY A 34 8.33 -7.90 17.77
N PRO A 35 9.48 -8.48 18.07
CA PRO A 35 10.74 -7.78 18.21
C PRO A 35 11.19 -7.09 16.91
N SER A 36 12.15 -6.17 17.03
CA SER A 36 12.78 -5.56 15.86
C SER A 36 13.46 -6.64 15.00
N GLY A 37 13.34 -6.52 13.69
CA GLY A 37 13.90 -7.51 12.75
C GLY A 37 13.07 -8.79 12.56
N ALA A 38 11.95 -8.96 13.26
CA ALA A 38 11.09 -10.16 13.16
C ALA A 38 10.30 -10.29 11.84
N GLY A 39 10.56 -9.44 10.84
CA GLY A 39 9.89 -9.53 9.55
C GLY A 39 8.53 -8.83 9.44
N LYS A 40 8.10 -8.04 10.44
CA LYS A 40 6.80 -7.35 10.42
C LYS A 40 6.61 -6.46 9.19
N THR A 41 7.61 -5.62 8.91
CA THR A 41 7.59 -4.75 7.73
C THR A 41 7.59 -5.55 6.44
N THR A 42 8.39 -6.62 6.37
CA THR A 42 8.43 -7.51 5.21
C THR A 42 7.06 -8.17 4.96
N LEU A 43 6.40 -8.64 6.02
CA LEU A 43 5.06 -9.22 5.91
C LEU A 43 4.04 -8.18 5.41
N LEU A 44 4.06 -6.96 5.96
CA LEU A 44 3.19 -5.87 5.51
C LEU A 44 3.44 -5.47 4.04
N GLN A 45 4.70 -5.43 3.61
CA GLN A 45 5.05 -5.16 2.20
C GLN A 45 4.55 -6.27 1.27
N ILE A 46 4.62 -7.51 1.70
CA ILE A 46 4.12 -8.68 0.94
C ILE A 46 2.59 -8.66 0.87
N ILE A 47 1.89 -8.45 1.99
CA ILE A 47 0.43 -8.29 2.02
C ILE A 47 0.01 -7.13 1.12
N GLY A 48 0.71 -6.03 1.20
CA GLY A 48 0.49 -4.85 0.38
C GLY A 48 0.93 -4.98 -1.07
N THR A 49 1.43 -6.13 -1.49
CA THR A 49 1.89 -6.39 -2.86
C THR A 49 3.05 -5.51 -3.33
N LEU A 50 3.80 -4.92 -2.40
CA LEU A 50 5.00 -4.13 -2.69
C LEU A 50 6.24 -5.02 -2.85
N ASP A 51 6.26 -6.17 -2.18
CA ASP A 51 7.27 -7.21 -2.33
C ASP A 51 6.60 -8.55 -2.65
N LYS A 52 7.39 -9.49 -3.18
CA LYS A 52 6.93 -10.84 -3.51
C LYS A 52 7.43 -11.84 -2.47
N PRO A 53 6.58 -12.75 -2.00
CA PRO A 53 7.04 -13.87 -1.18
C PRO A 53 7.83 -14.86 -2.03
N ASP A 54 8.69 -15.65 -1.40
CA ASP A 54 9.39 -16.76 -2.05
C ASP A 54 8.44 -17.97 -2.22
N GLY A 55 7.52 -18.17 -1.26
CA GLY A 55 6.53 -19.23 -1.29
C GLY A 55 5.24 -18.84 -0.56
N GLY A 56 4.24 -19.72 -0.65
CA GLY A 56 2.94 -19.53 -0.03
C GLY A 56 1.90 -18.90 -0.97
N GLU A 57 0.72 -18.61 -0.45
CA GLU A 57 -0.42 -18.07 -1.21
C GLU A 57 -0.95 -16.81 -0.54
N ILE A 58 -1.43 -15.87 -1.34
CA ILE A 58 -2.06 -14.63 -0.87
C ILE A 58 -3.32 -14.37 -1.69
N THR A 59 -4.45 -14.34 -1.00
CA THR A 59 -5.74 -14.00 -1.59
C THR A 59 -6.29 -12.75 -0.89
N ILE A 60 -6.65 -11.74 -1.67
CA ILE A 60 -7.24 -10.49 -1.17
C ILE A 60 -8.59 -10.32 -1.87
N ASP A 61 -9.67 -10.22 -1.11
CA ASP A 61 -11.05 -10.13 -1.61
C ASP A 61 -11.35 -11.19 -2.69
N GLY A 62 -10.93 -12.44 -2.46
CA GLY A 62 -11.12 -13.56 -3.40
C GLY A 62 -10.16 -13.56 -4.60
N THR A 63 -9.27 -12.59 -4.72
CA THR A 63 -8.29 -12.49 -5.81
C THR A 63 -6.94 -13.04 -5.36
N ASP A 64 -6.44 -14.08 -6.02
CA ASP A 64 -5.06 -14.58 -5.86
C ASP A 64 -4.10 -13.58 -6.52
N VAL A 65 -3.46 -12.74 -5.69
CA VAL A 65 -2.60 -11.65 -6.17
C VAL A 65 -1.32 -12.13 -6.82
N ARG A 66 -0.88 -13.35 -6.55
CA ARG A 66 0.32 -13.95 -7.15
C ARG A 66 0.13 -14.34 -8.61
N LYS A 67 -1.11 -14.60 -9.02
CA LYS A 67 -1.47 -14.93 -10.42
C LYS A 67 -1.66 -13.71 -11.31
N LEU A 68 -1.64 -12.51 -10.73
CA LEU A 68 -1.79 -11.29 -11.50
C LEU A 68 -0.49 -10.94 -12.25
N SER A 69 -0.63 -10.50 -13.50
CA SER A 69 0.48 -9.89 -14.23
C SER A 69 0.91 -8.59 -13.53
N SER A 70 2.14 -8.12 -13.76
CA SER A 70 2.67 -6.90 -13.14
C SER A 70 1.74 -5.69 -13.34
N LYS A 71 1.16 -5.54 -14.53
CA LYS A 71 0.20 -4.47 -14.83
C LYS A 71 -1.06 -4.61 -13.98
N ARG A 72 -1.69 -5.79 -13.97
CA ARG A 72 -2.91 -6.04 -13.18
C ARG A 72 -2.67 -5.91 -11.68
N LEU A 73 -1.50 -6.33 -11.21
CA LEU A 73 -1.12 -6.17 -9.81
C LEU A 73 -0.98 -4.70 -9.41
N SER A 74 -0.40 -3.87 -10.28
CA SER A 74 -0.31 -2.42 -10.05
C SER A 74 -1.68 -1.74 -10.04
N GLU A 75 -2.57 -2.12 -10.95
CA GLU A 75 -3.95 -1.64 -10.97
C GLU A 75 -4.73 -2.10 -9.72
N PHE A 76 -4.56 -3.35 -9.30
CA PHE A 76 -5.16 -3.90 -8.09
C PHE A 76 -4.69 -3.13 -6.85
N ARG A 77 -3.37 -2.95 -6.69
CA ARG A 77 -2.79 -2.19 -5.58
C ARG A 77 -3.33 -0.76 -5.53
N ASN A 78 -3.34 -0.06 -6.66
CA ASN A 78 -3.84 1.31 -6.74
C ASN A 78 -5.30 1.46 -6.28
N LYS A 79 -6.16 0.47 -6.60
CA LYS A 79 -7.60 0.54 -6.34
C LYS A 79 -8.04 -0.10 -5.02
N ARG A 80 -7.25 -1.00 -4.45
CA ARG A 80 -7.68 -1.87 -3.34
C ARG A 80 -6.84 -1.72 -2.08
N ILE A 81 -5.64 -1.15 -2.16
CA ILE A 81 -4.70 -1.11 -1.05
C ILE A 81 -4.29 0.32 -0.78
N GLY A 82 -4.38 0.75 0.48
CA GLY A 82 -3.83 2.01 0.96
C GLY A 82 -2.66 1.74 1.91
N PHE A 83 -1.62 2.54 1.80
CA PHE A 83 -0.46 2.48 2.68
C PHE A 83 -0.32 3.77 3.50
N VAL A 84 0.02 3.59 4.77
CA VAL A 84 0.59 4.65 5.60
C VAL A 84 1.99 4.21 5.99
N PHE A 85 3.00 4.95 5.53
CA PHE A 85 4.40 4.63 5.79
C PHE A 85 4.92 5.35 7.04
N GLN A 86 5.95 4.79 7.66
CA GLN A 86 6.63 5.41 8.78
C GLN A 86 7.29 6.75 8.40
N PHE A 87 7.83 6.84 7.19
CA PHE A 87 8.37 8.05 6.60
C PHE A 87 7.52 8.44 5.39
N HIS A 88 7.37 9.75 5.16
CA HIS A 88 6.64 10.25 4.01
C HIS A 88 7.28 9.77 2.69
N GLN A 89 6.43 9.43 1.73
CA GLN A 89 6.82 9.02 0.39
C GLN A 89 6.42 10.09 -0.63
N LEU A 90 6.57 11.37 -0.23
CA LEU A 90 6.23 12.50 -1.08
C LEU A 90 7.32 12.71 -2.13
N LEU A 91 6.89 13.04 -3.33
CA LEU A 91 7.76 13.40 -4.43
C LEU A 91 8.04 14.91 -4.34
N PRO A 92 9.29 15.31 -4.08
CA PRO A 92 9.64 16.72 -3.83
C PRO A 92 9.48 17.62 -5.06
N GLU A 93 9.41 17.03 -6.25
CA GLU A 93 9.16 17.74 -7.51
C GLU A 93 7.73 18.24 -7.65
N PHE A 94 6.81 17.67 -6.86
CA PHE A 94 5.38 17.97 -6.91
C PHE A 94 4.94 18.78 -5.70
N THR A 95 3.92 19.61 -5.90
CA THR A 95 3.21 20.29 -4.81
C THR A 95 2.43 19.28 -3.96
N ALA A 96 1.96 19.69 -2.77
CA ALA A 96 1.09 18.89 -1.92
C ALA A 96 -0.15 18.37 -2.67
N VAL A 97 -0.80 19.26 -3.41
CA VAL A 97 -1.99 18.91 -4.22
C VAL A 97 -1.64 17.86 -5.28
N GLU A 98 -0.53 18.06 -6.00
CA GLU A 98 -0.09 17.13 -7.03
C GLU A 98 0.26 15.76 -6.46
N ASN A 99 0.95 15.69 -5.31
CA ASN A 99 1.22 14.43 -4.63
C ASN A 99 -0.07 13.68 -4.28
N VAL A 100 -1.09 14.38 -3.76
CA VAL A 100 -2.40 13.77 -3.43
C VAL A 100 -3.17 13.38 -4.68
N MET A 101 -2.98 14.06 -5.81
CA MET A 101 -3.61 13.73 -7.08
C MET A 101 -3.07 12.45 -7.73
N LEU A 102 -1.79 12.11 -7.51
CA LEU A 102 -1.09 11.04 -8.23
C LEU A 102 -1.85 9.70 -8.26
N PRO A 103 -2.36 9.15 -7.15
CA PRO A 103 -3.07 7.88 -7.17
C PRO A 103 -4.33 7.91 -8.05
N ALA A 104 -5.07 9.04 -8.06
CA ALA A 104 -6.25 9.20 -8.89
C ALA A 104 -5.90 9.30 -10.38
N LEU A 105 -4.83 10.03 -10.73
CA LEU A 105 -4.33 10.12 -12.09
C LEU A 105 -3.85 8.76 -12.62
N ILE A 106 -3.15 7.98 -11.79
CA ILE A 106 -2.72 6.61 -12.12
C ILE A 106 -3.93 5.70 -12.34
N ALA A 107 -5.02 5.92 -11.58
CA ALA A 107 -6.28 5.19 -11.75
C ALA A 107 -7.05 5.59 -13.02
N GLY A 108 -6.61 6.64 -13.73
CA GLY A 108 -7.23 7.12 -14.98
C GLY A 108 -8.24 8.25 -14.80
N ALA A 109 -8.32 8.87 -13.62
CA ALA A 109 -9.16 10.06 -13.41
C ALA A 109 -8.64 11.25 -14.23
N SER A 110 -9.55 12.12 -14.65
CA SER A 110 -9.17 13.39 -15.28
C SER A 110 -8.43 14.30 -14.29
N LYS A 111 -7.59 15.21 -14.82
CA LYS A 111 -6.84 16.17 -13.97
C LYS A 111 -7.78 17.03 -13.13
N GLY A 112 -8.94 17.41 -13.66
CA GLY A 112 -9.93 18.20 -12.93
C GLY A 112 -10.55 17.46 -11.77
N GLU A 113 -10.97 16.21 -11.97
CA GLU A 113 -11.53 15.35 -10.93
C GLU A 113 -10.49 15.03 -9.85
N ALA A 114 -9.27 14.65 -10.26
CA ALA A 114 -8.18 14.37 -9.33
C ALA A 114 -7.85 15.60 -8.46
N LYS A 115 -7.80 16.81 -9.05
CA LYS A 115 -7.55 18.05 -8.32
C LYS A 115 -8.67 18.37 -7.34
N LYS A 116 -9.93 18.27 -7.78
CA LYS A 116 -11.09 18.49 -6.91
C LYS A 116 -11.04 17.58 -5.69
N ARG A 117 -10.83 16.27 -5.91
CA ARG A 117 -10.75 15.29 -4.83
C ARG A 117 -9.56 15.53 -3.90
N ALA A 118 -8.40 15.89 -4.44
CA ALA A 118 -7.22 16.23 -3.64
C ALA A 118 -7.47 17.42 -2.73
N MET A 119 -8.10 18.47 -3.24
CA MET A 119 -8.45 19.65 -2.45
C MET A 119 -9.44 19.32 -1.32
N GLU A 120 -10.48 18.53 -1.59
CA GLU A 120 -11.43 18.06 -0.57
C GLU A 120 -10.71 17.29 0.56
N LEU A 121 -9.79 16.39 0.21
CA LEU A 121 -9.04 15.60 1.19
C LEU A 121 -8.10 16.45 2.03
N LEU A 122 -7.40 17.40 1.40
CA LEU A 122 -6.49 18.31 2.11
C LEU A 122 -7.27 19.25 3.04
N ASP A 123 -8.45 19.70 2.62
CA ASP A 123 -9.34 20.51 3.47
C ASP A 123 -9.86 19.71 4.66
N PHE A 124 -10.29 18.48 4.44
CA PHE A 124 -10.70 17.55 5.49
C PHE A 124 -9.59 17.33 6.54
N MET A 125 -8.33 17.29 6.11
CA MET A 125 -7.17 17.17 6.99
C MET A 125 -6.71 18.50 7.61
N GLY A 126 -7.39 19.62 7.34
CA GLY A 126 -7.04 20.95 7.85
C GLY A 126 -5.79 21.56 7.20
N LEU A 127 -5.39 21.05 6.04
CA LEU A 127 -4.16 21.46 5.33
C LEU A 127 -4.41 22.49 4.21
N SER A 128 -5.65 22.94 4.02
CA SER A 128 -6.03 23.87 2.94
C SER A 128 -5.31 25.22 2.97
N LYS A 129 -4.90 25.70 4.15
CA LYS A 129 -4.23 27.00 4.30
C LYS A 129 -2.79 27.06 3.77
N GLY A 130 -2.14 25.92 3.55
CA GLY A 130 -0.76 25.81 3.05
C GLY A 130 -0.63 25.47 1.57
N ILE A 131 -1.72 25.15 0.92
CA ILE A 131 -1.74 24.55 -0.43
C ILE A 131 -1.21 25.48 -1.53
N ASN A 132 -1.33 26.80 -1.34
CA ASN A 132 -0.94 27.79 -2.35
C ASN A 132 0.51 28.27 -2.21
N ASN A 133 1.27 27.84 -1.21
CA ASN A 133 2.58 28.38 -0.87
C ASN A 133 3.78 27.57 -1.36
N GLY A 134 3.61 26.78 -2.42
CA GLY A 134 4.76 26.17 -3.08
C GLY A 134 4.95 24.67 -2.81
N LYS A 135 6.07 24.17 -3.30
CA LYS A 135 6.55 22.79 -3.12
C LYS A 135 6.76 22.49 -1.63
N ILE A 136 6.46 21.27 -1.26
CA ILE A 136 6.73 20.74 0.09
C ILE A 136 8.22 20.75 0.35
#